data_f8c0f46981b86f274ff8167850eca69f
#
_entry.id   f8c0f46981b86f274ff8167850eca69f
#
_cell.length_a   1.000
_cell.length_b   1.000
_cell.length_c   1.000
_cell.angle_alpha   90.00
_cell.angle_beta   90.00
_cell.angle_gamma   90.00
#
_symmetry.space_group_name_H-M   'P 1'
#
loop_
_entity.id
_entity.type
_entity.pdbx_description
1 polymer ?
#
loop_
_entity_poly.entity_id
_entity_poly.type
_entity_poly.pdbx_seq_one_letter_code
_entity_poly.pdbx_strand_id
1 'polypeptide(L)'
;MVTKFFLVFYIDMSMRIQSFGHFVPKKETAPKHKERKEFEAIGALAVGAGVALSLALIQKNKGIKIGDLKGKKITEKIAKVWKSFDIDYDVKDLFTMATGAIGAGLIYGFAKNKDKTFEGNKEKLKETVHAYATFGVPTALTAATIGILGKTKIANKPLGQIIPIVVGVGAGMPIAHESSNWINEKIDKNSEHREMKLKDYFIHIDDIIAVLILAKVPFARKIQAGRLLPIIYGMLGYEVATKKERKALDLLK
;
A
#
# COMPACT_ATOMS: atom_id res chain seq x y z
N MET A 1 -23.67 -6.19 -5.65
CA MET A 1 -23.64 -5.53 -4.33
C MET A 1 -22.24 -5.04 -3.94
N VAL A 2 -21.21 -5.84 -4.15
CA VAL A 2 -19.79 -5.52 -3.86
C VAL A 2 -19.27 -4.26 -4.59
N THR A 3 -19.61 -4.08 -5.85
CA THR A 3 -19.14 -2.97 -6.70
C THR A 3 -19.63 -1.59 -6.21
N LYS A 4 -20.86 -1.50 -5.68
CA LYS A 4 -21.39 -0.25 -5.08
C LYS A 4 -20.69 0.08 -3.76
N PHE A 5 -20.36 -0.93 -2.96
CA PHE A 5 -19.65 -0.75 -1.70
C PHE A 5 -18.22 -0.21 -1.95
N PHE A 6 -17.54 -0.71 -3.01
CA PHE A 6 -16.22 -0.25 -3.40
C PHE A 6 -16.20 1.18 -3.89
N LEU A 7 -17.18 1.57 -4.70
CA LEU A 7 -17.25 2.94 -5.21
C LEU A 7 -17.50 3.94 -4.08
N VAL A 8 -18.38 3.59 -3.13
CA VAL A 8 -18.68 4.42 -1.94
C VAL A 8 -17.47 4.48 -1.01
N PHE A 9 -16.78 3.36 -0.76
CA PHE A 9 -15.57 3.32 0.06
C PHE A 9 -14.42 4.12 -0.56
N TYR A 10 -14.23 4.01 -1.89
CA TYR A 10 -13.22 4.78 -2.63
C TYR A 10 -13.50 6.29 -2.59
N ILE A 11 -14.76 6.70 -2.76
CA ILE A 11 -15.17 8.09 -2.71
C ILE A 11 -15.05 8.64 -1.28
N ASP A 12 -15.48 7.92 -0.25
CA ASP A 12 -15.39 8.33 1.16
C ASP A 12 -13.94 8.43 1.64
N MET A 13 -13.10 7.46 1.26
CA MET A 13 -11.67 7.47 1.58
C MET A 13 -10.93 8.58 0.85
N SER A 14 -11.27 8.85 -0.42
CA SER A 14 -10.74 9.98 -1.19
C SER A 14 -11.12 11.32 -0.57
N MET A 15 -12.34 11.47 -0.05
CA MET A 15 -12.80 12.70 0.61
C MET A 15 -12.21 12.87 2.01
N ARG A 16 -12.02 11.80 2.79
CA ARG A 16 -11.42 11.89 4.13
C ARG A 16 -9.93 12.23 4.11
N ILE A 17 -9.20 11.82 3.07
CA ILE A 17 -7.79 12.22 2.85
C ILE A 17 -7.67 13.74 2.58
N GLN A 18 -8.74 14.40 2.11
CA GLN A 18 -8.75 15.84 1.84
C GLN A 18 -8.94 16.74 3.09
N SER A 19 -9.35 16.20 4.24
CA SER A 19 -9.81 17.02 5.37
C SER A 19 -8.79 17.30 6.49
N PHE A 20 -7.51 16.95 6.34
CA PHE A 20 -6.50 17.17 7.39
C PHE A 20 -5.35 18.06 6.97
N GLY A 21 -5.32 19.28 7.51
CA GLY A 21 -4.12 20.08 7.69
C GLY A 21 -4.16 21.53 7.24
N HIS A 22 -4.46 22.45 8.13
CA HIS A 22 -4.17 23.87 7.95
C HIS A 22 -2.76 24.17 8.43
N PHE A 23 -1.91 24.59 7.53
CA PHE A 23 -0.74 25.44 7.80
C PHE A 23 -0.39 26.26 6.56
N VAL A 24 -0.20 27.56 6.71
CA VAL A 24 -0.01 28.51 5.60
C VAL A 24 1.48 28.79 5.38
N PRO A 25 2.02 28.61 4.17
CA PRO A 25 3.28 29.19 3.76
C PRO A 25 3.24 29.94 2.43
N LYS A 26 4.34 30.66 2.16
CA LYS A 26 4.61 31.60 1.06
C LYS A 26 4.14 31.15 -0.34
N LYS A 27 3.63 32.12 -1.10
CA LYS A 27 3.23 32.03 -2.51
C LYS A 27 4.31 31.43 -3.41
N GLU A 28 4.18 30.15 -3.71
CA GLU A 28 4.63 29.55 -4.96
C GLU A 28 3.42 29.39 -5.87
N THR A 29 3.58 29.69 -7.15
CA THR A 29 2.50 29.60 -8.14
C THR A 29 1.99 28.17 -8.24
N ALA A 30 0.76 27.95 -7.78
CA ALA A 30 0.11 26.65 -7.83
C ALA A 30 0.03 26.11 -9.27
N PRO A 31 0.36 24.82 -9.50
CA PRO A 31 0.14 24.22 -10.81
C PRO A 31 -1.34 24.27 -11.17
N LYS A 32 -1.63 24.61 -12.44
CA LYS A 32 -3.00 24.69 -12.92
C LYS A 32 -3.73 23.36 -12.68
N HIS A 33 -4.98 23.41 -12.27
CA HIS A 33 -5.82 22.24 -11.93
C HIS A 33 -5.80 21.10 -12.96
N LYS A 34 -5.58 21.42 -14.26
CA LYS A 34 -5.44 20.47 -15.35
C LYS A 34 -4.13 19.68 -15.24
N GLU A 35 -2.99 20.34 -14.99
CA GLU A 35 -1.68 19.70 -14.83
C GLU A 35 -1.65 18.74 -13.63
N ARG A 36 -2.36 19.07 -12.56
CA ARG A 36 -2.50 18.19 -11.38
C ARG A 36 -3.22 16.90 -11.74
N LYS A 37 -4.36 16.96 -12.42
CA LYS A 37 -5.13 15.76 -12.80
C LYS A 37 -4.33 14.85 -13.75
N GLU A 38 -3.59 15.41 -14.68
CA GLU A 38 -2.72 14.66 -15.58
C GLU A 38 -1.59 13.97 -14.80
N PHE A 39 -0.98 14.69 -13.85
CA PHE A 39 0.07 14.14 -12.98
C PHE A 39 -0.45 12.96 -12.16
N GLU A 40 -1.59 13.11 -11.51
CA GLU A 40 -2.21 12.07 -10.68
C GLU A 40 -2.62 10.84 -11.53
N ALA A 41 -3.16 11.06 -12.73
CA ALA A 41 -3.55 9.97 -13.62
C ALA A 41 -2.36 9.15 -14.14
N ILE A 42 -1.28 9.81 -14.55
CA ILE A 42 -0.07 9.12 -15.03
C ILE A 42 0.61 8.38 -13.87
N GLY A 43 0.62 8.97 -12.66
CA GLY A 43 1.11 8.31 -11.45
C GLY A 43 0.35 7.03 -11.14
N ALA A 44 -0.97 7.07 -11.22
CA ALA A 44 -1.82 5.90 -11.03
C ALA A 44 -1.55 4.82 -12.09
N LEU A 45 -1.35 5.21 -13.35
CA LEU A 45 -1.01 4.27 -14.43
C LEU A 45 0.36 3.62 -14.22
N ALA A 46 1.38 4.40 -13.83
CA ALA A 46 2.72 3.87 -13.56
C ALA A 46 2.71 2.85 -12.42
N VAL A 47 2.04 3.18 -11.32
CA VAL A 47 1.88 2.28 -10.18
C VAL A 47 1.04 1.05 -10.54
N GLY A 48 -0.05 1.24 -11.28
CA GLY A 48 -0.87 0.14 -11.80
C GLY A 48 -0.06 -0.84 -12.66
N ALA A 49 0.87 -0.34 -13.49
CA ALA A 49 1.79 -1.18 -14.26
C ALA A 49 2.73 -1.97 -13.34
N GLY A 50 3.28 -1.35 -12.27
CA GLY A 50 4.13 -2.03 -11.28
C GLY A 50 3.39 -3.16 -10.56
N VAL A 51 2.15 -2.92 -10.14
CA VAL A 51 1.27 -3.95 -9.54
C VAL A 51 0.96 -5.07 -10.54
N ALA A 52 0.64 -4.72 -11.78
CA ALA A 52 0.31 -5.70 -12.82
C ALA A 52 1.51 -6.62 -13.13
N LEU A 53 2.73 -6.07 -13.21
CA LEU A 53 3.95 -6.84 -13.39
C LEU A 53 4.20 -7.78 -12.20
N SER A 54 4.03 -7.30 -10.98
CA SER A 54 4.17 -8.13 -9.77
C SER A 54 3.17 -9.27 -9.74
N LEU A 55 1.90 -8.98 -10.07
CA LEU A 55 0.87 -10.02 -10.19
C LEU A 55 1.20 -11.05 -11.26
N ALA A 56 1.68 -10.62 -12.43
CA ALA A 56 2.07 -11.53 -13.50
C ALA A 56 3.21 -12.47 -13.06
N LEU A 57 4.19 -11.94 -12.29
CA LEU A 57 5.28 -12.75 -11.71
C LEU A 57 4.74 -13.75 -10.68
N ILE A 58 3.87 -13.31 -9.76
CA ILE A 58 3.26 -14.19 -8.75
C ILE A 58 2.44 -15.29 -9.43
N GLN A 59 1.60 -14.93 -10.40
CA GLN A 59 0.78 -15.89 -11.14
C GLN A 59 1.65 -16.90 -11.90
N LYS A 60 2.71 -16.44 -12.57
CA LYS A 60 3.67 -17.31 -13.24
C LYS A 60 4.33 -18.29 -12.26
N ASN A 61 4.79 -17.81 -11.11
CA ASN A 61 5.44 -18.63 -10.10
C ASN A 61 4.50 -19.69 -9.48
N LYS A 62 3.22 -19.36 -9.37
CA LYS A 62 2.17 -20.26 -8.85
C LYS A 62 1.50 -21.12 -9.94
N GLY A 63 1.93 -21.01 -11.20
CA GLY A 63 1.35 -21.76 -12.31
C GLY A 63 -0.08 -21.35 -12.66
N ILE A 64 -0.51 -20.14 -12.24
CA ILE A 64 -1.87 -19.64 -12.52
C ILE A 64 -1.91 -19.07 -13.92
N LYS A 65 -2.75 -19.65 -14.79
CA LYS A 65 -2.95 -19.15 -16.15
C LYS A 65 -4.20 -18.27 -16.22
N ILE A 66 -4.04 -17.01 -16.63
CA ILE A 66 -5.18 -16.19 -17.05
C ILE A 66 -5.67 -16.79 -18.37
N GLY A 67 -6.82 -17.45 -18.34
CA GLY A 67 -7.34 -18.08 -19.55
C GLY A 67 -7.69 -17.04 -20.63
N ASP A 68 -7.86 -17.48 -21.89
CA ASP A 68 -8.03 -16.63 -23.05
C ASP A 68 -9.13 -15.56 -22.87
N LEU A 69 -8.73 -14.31 -23.15
CA LEU A 69 -9.58 -13.11 -23.09
C LEU A 69 -10.09 -12.70 -24.47
N LYS A 70 -9.66 -13.37 -25.56
CA LYS A 70 -10.09 -13.06 -26.94
C LYS A 70 -11.59 -13.28 -27.10
N GLY A 71 -12.24 -12.41 -27.86
CA GLY A 71 -13.66 -12.55 -28.24
C GLY A 71 -14.67 -12.32 -27.10
N LYS A 72 -14.25 -12.06 -25.85
CA LYS A 72 -15.17 -11.86 -24.74
C LYS A 72 -15.62 -10.41 -24.58
N LYS A 73 -16.83 -10.22 -24.03
CA LYS A 73 -17.34 -8.90 -23.65
C LYS A 73 -16.44 -8.27 -22.57
N ILE A 74 -16.37 -6.95 -22.51
CA ILE A 74 -15.55 -6.21 -21.53
C ILE A 74 -15.88 -6.63 -20.09
N THR A 75 -17.16 -6.81 -19.77
CA THR A 75 -17.62 -7.25 -18.44
C THR A 75 -17.08 -8.63 -18.06
N GLU A 76 -17.02 -9.56 -19.01
CA GLU A 76 -16.49 -10.91 -18.82
C GLU A 76 -14.95 -10.88 -18.65
N LYS A 77 -14.27 -10.00 -19.39
CA LYS A 77 -12.82 -9.79 -19.22
C LYS A 77 -12.49 -9.27 -17.83
N ILE A 78 -13.22 -8.24 -17.37
CA ILE A 78 -13.07 -7.67 -16.03
C ILE A 78 -13.34 -8.73 -14.95
N ALA A 79 -14.44 -9.47 -15.07
CA ALA A 79 -14.77 -10.53 -14.12
C ALA A 79 -13.69 -11.62 -14.05
N LYS A 80 -13.09 -11.97 -15.18
CA LYS A 80 -12.04 -12.98 -15.27
C LYS A 80 -10.72 -12.49 -14.66
N VAL A 81 -10.33 -11.24 -14.94
CA VAL A 81 -9.18 -10.59 -14.31
C VAL A 81 -9.39 -10.48 -12.80
N TRP A 82 -10.57 -10.05 -12.35
CA TRP A 82 -10.93 -9.99 -10.93
C TRP A 82 -10.84 -11.35 -10.23
N LYS A 83 -11.29 -12.42 -10.90
CA LYS A 83 -11.19 -13.78 -10.38
C LYS A 83 -9.73 -14.25 -10.31
N SER A 84 -8.87 -13.79 -11.21
CA SER A 84 -7.45 -14.16 -11.21
C SER A 84 -6.64 -13.54 -10.05
N PHE A 85 -7.21 -12.59 -9.31
CA PHE A 85 -6.63 -12.05 -8.07
C PHE A 85 -6.92 -12.92 -6.84
N ASP A 86 -7.74 -13.98 -6.99
CA ASP A 86 -8.03 -14.94 -5.92
C ASP A 86 -6.86 -15.93 -5.78
N ILE A 87 -5.78 -15.43 -5.21
CA ILE A 87 -4.51 -16.13 -5.03
C ILE A 87 -4.33 -16.41 -3.52
N ASP A 88 -3.84 -17.57 -3.15
CA ASP A 88 -3.33 -17.81 -1.80
C ASP A 88 -1.94 -17.16 -1.68
N TYR A 89 -1.92 -15.92 -1.23
CA TYR A 89 -0.71 -15.12 -1.10
C TYR A 89 0.12 -15.56 0.09
N ASP A 90 1.42 -15.74 -0.12
CA ASP A 90 2.41 -15.91 0.92
C ASP A 90 3.21 -14.63 1.15
N VAL A 91 4.12 -14.64 2.12
CA VAL A 91 4.96 -13.48 2.48
C VAL A 91 5.75 -12.95 1.28
N LYS A 92 6.32 -13.86 0.48
CA LYS A 92 7.10 -13.49 -0.72
C LYS A 92 6.25 -12.78 -1.75
N ASP A 93 5.01 -13.23 -1.95
CA ASP A 93 4.06 -12.61 -2.87
C ASP A 93 3.71 -11.19 -2.42
N LEU A 94 3.44 -11.00 -1.11
CA LEU A 94 3.13 -9.70 -0.55
C LEU A 94 4.30 -8.72 -0.75
N PHE A 95 5.54 -9.15 -0.45
CA PHE A 95 6.73 -8.33 -0.69
C PHE A 95 6.96 -8.06 -2.18
N THR A 96 6.72 -9.02 -3.05
CA THR A 96 6.82 -8.82 -4.51
C THR A 96 5.85 -7.75 -4.98
N MET A 97 4.61 -7.78 -4.50
CA MET A 97 3.58 -6.82 -4.89
C MET A 97 3.87 -5.42 -4.32
N ALA A 98 4.25 -5.34 -3.04
CA ALA A 98 4.65 -4.08 -2.42
C ALA A 98 5.83 -3.44 -3.14
N THR A 99 6.87 -4.23 -3.46
CA THR A 99 8.05 -3.75 -4.18
C THR A 99 7.71 -3.23 -5.56
N GLY A 100 6.84 -3.91 -6.31
CA GLY A 100 6.41 -3.43 -7.62
C GLY A 100 5.60 -2.13 -7.55
N ALA A 101 4.70 -2.02 -6.58
CA ALA A 101 3.87 -0.84 -6.40
C ALA A 101 4.68 0.36 -5.89
N ILE A 102 5.40 0.20 -4.78
CA ILE A 102 6.21 1.26 -4.15
C ILE A 102 7.35 1.68 -5.08
N GLY A 103 8.03 0.70 -5.71
CA GLY A 103 9.12 0.97 -6.66
C GLY A 103 8.65 1.77 -7.87
N ALA A 104 7.52 1.40 -8.47
CA ALA A 104 6.93 2.16 -9.57
C ALA A 104 6.52 3.57 -9.13
N GLY A 105 5.95 3.72 -7.93
CA GLY A 105 5.62 5.02 -7.34
C GLY A 105 6.85 5.90 -7.13
N LEU A 106 7.94 5.33 -6.61
CA LEU A 106 9.22 6.03 -6.41
C LEU A 106 9.84 6.48 -7.73
N ILE A 107 9.93 5.57 -8.71
CA ILE A 107 10.48 5.88 -10.05
C ILE A 107 9.68 7.01 -10.69
N TYR A 108 8.35 6.92 -10.67
CA TYR A 108 7.49 7.99 -11.18
C TYR A 108 7.70 9.31 -10.43
N GLY A 109 7.75 9.26 -9.08
CA GLY A 109 7.98 10.41 -8.24
C GLY A 109 9.30 11.12 -8.56
N PHE A 110 10.38 10.37 -8.80
CA PHE A 110 11.67 10.93 -9.23
C PHE A 110 11.62 11.52 -10.64
N ALA A 111 11.03 10.81 -11.59
CA ALA A 111 10.93 11.26 -12.98
C ALA A 111 10.14 12.56 -13.14
N LYS A 112 9.18 12.79 -12.25
CA LYS A 112 8.28 13.97 -12.29
C LYS A 112 8.63 15.04 -11.26
N ASN A 113 9.66 14.85 -10.46
CA ASN A 113 10.13 15.88 -9.55
C ASN A 113 10.60 17.11 -10.36
N LYS A 114 9.75 18.17 -10.38
CA LYS A 114 9.99 19.38 -11.17
C LYS A 114 11.29 20.08 -10.74
N ASP A 115 11.59 20.04 -9.46
CA ASP A 115 12.76 20.74 -8.92
C ASP A 115 14.07 20.04 -9.25
N LYS A 116 14.03 18.77 -9.67
CA LYS A 116 15.20 17.90 -9.90
C LYS A 116 16.29 18.04 -8.82
N THR A 117 15.91 18.59 -7.67
CA THR A 117 16.81 18.85 -6.55
C THR A 117 17.00 17.59 -5.73
N PHE A 118 18.16 17.46 -5.13
CA PHE A 118 18.46 16.37 -4.22
C PHE A 118 17.47 16.34 -3.03
N GLU A 119 17.05 17.51 -2.54
CA GLU A 119 16.08 17.64 -1.44
C GLU A 119 14.69 17.10 -1.82
N GLY A 120 14.21 17.37 -3.05
CA GLY A 120 12.95 16.81 -3.53
C GLY A 120 12.98 15.28 -3.59
N ASN A 121 14.11 14.70 -3.94
CA ASN A 121 14.30 13.26 -3.98
C ASN A 121 14.41 12.63 -2.58
N LYS A 122 15.01 13.33 -1.60
CA LYS A 122 15.04 12.88 -0.20
C LYS A 122 13.63 12.66 0.36
N GLU A 123 12.70 13.60 0.11
CA GLU A 123 11.31 13.45 0.56
C GLU A 123 10.65 12.18 0.00
N LYS A 124 10.86 11.89 -1.30
CA LYS A 124 10.35 10.65 -1.91
C LYS A 124 10.99 9.40 -1.32
N LEU A 125 12.28 9.44 -1.00
CA LEU A 125 12.96 8.34 -0.33
C LEU A 125 12.42 8.14 1.09
N LYS A 126 12.22 9.21 1.87
CA LYS A 126 11.65 9.13 3.22
C LYS A 126 10.25 8.50 3.21
N GLU A 127 9.40 8.88 2.24
CA GLU A 127 8.09 8.26 2.07
C GLU A 127 8.18 6.78 1.68
N THR A 128 9.12 6.45 0.80
CA THR A 128 9.38 5.06 0.41
C THR A 128 9.81 4.21 1.60
N VAL A 129 10.74 4.72 2.42
CA VAL A 129 11.18 4.05 3.65
C VAL A 129 10.01 3.83 4.59
N HIS A 130 9.17 4.86 4.78
CA HIS A 130 7.99 4.75 5.64
C HIS A 130 7.01 3.70 5.11
N ALA A 131 6.68 3.72 3.82
CA ALA A 131 5.80 2.75 3.20
C ALA A 131 6.33 1.30 3.32
N TYR A 132 7.63 1.10 3.12
CA TYR A 132 8.23 -0.23 3.31
C TYR A 132 8.27 -0.67 4.76
N ALA A 133 8.52 0.24 5.70
CA ALA A 133 8.55 -0.09 7.12
C ALA A 133 7.16 -0.48 7.63
N THR A 134 6.15 0.35 7.36
CA THR A 134 4.77 0.14 7.84
C THR A 134 4.14 -1.12 7.26
N PHE A 135 4.46 -1.47 6.02
CA PHE A 135 4.05 -2.74 5.42
C PHE A 135 4.94 -3.91 5.88
N GLY A 136 6.26 -3.76 5.80
CA GLY A 136 7.22 -4.87 5.90
C GLY A 136 7.36 -5.41 7.32
N VAL A 137 7.44 -4.52 8.32
CA VAL A 137 7.66 -4.95 9.72
C VAL A 137 6.46 -5.72 10.27
N PRO A 138 5.20 -5.23 10.17
CA PRO A 138 4.03 -6.00 10.60
C PRO A 138 3.90 -7.35 9.88
N THR A 139 4.13 -7.36 8.57
CA THR A 139 4.09 -8.59 7.75
C THR A 139 5.15 -9.60 8.19
N ALA A 140 6.39 -9.16 8.40
CA ALA A 140 7.49 -10.02 8.85
C ALA A 140 7.25 -10.58 10.25
N LEU A 141 6.80 -9.77 11.21
CA LEU A 141 6.48 -10.21 12.56
C LEU A 141 5.31 -11.19 12.58
N THR A 142 4.28 -10.95 11.76
CA THR A 142 3.17 -11.89 11.58
C THR A 142 3.69 -13.23 11.07
N ALA A 143 4.49 -13.23 10.02
CA ALA A 143 5.05 -14.44 9.42
C ALA A 143 5.94 -15.20 10.40
N ALA A 144 6.83 -14.51 11.12
CA ALA A 144 7.68 -15.10 12.14
C ALA A 144 6.85 -15.75 13.26
N THR A 145 5.81 -15.06 13.73
CA THR A 145 4.91 -15.57 14.76
C THR A 145 4.16 -16.81 14.28
N ILE A 146 3.65 -16.80 13.04
CA ILE A 146 3.02 -17.99 12.43
C ILE A 146 4.02 -19.16 12.37
N GLY A 147 5.26 -18.90 11.94
CA GLY A 147 6.31 -19.92 11.88
C GLY A 147 6.65 -20.53 13.23
N ILE A 148 6.70 -19.71 14.29
CA ILE A 148 6.95 -20.18 15.66
C ILE A 148 5.74 -20.99 16.17
N LEU A 149 4.54 -20.43 16.06
CA LEU A 149 3.31 -21.08 16.54
C LEU A 149 2.98 -22.35 15.75
N GLY A 150 3.34 -22.42 14.48
CA GLY A 150 3.13 -23.59 13.63
C GLY A 150 3.76 -24.88 14.18
N LYS A 151 4.77 -24.74 15.05
CA LYS A 151 5.42 -25.85 15.76
C LYS A 151 4.72 -26.24 17.09
N THR A 152 3.64 -25.55 17.44
CA THR A 152 2.93 -25.72 18.71
C THR A 152 1.53 -26.27 18.52
N LYS A 153 0.94 -26.86 19.60
CA LYS A 153 -0.45 -27.33 19.60
C LYS A 153 -1.50 -26.18 19.48
N ILE A 154 -1.05 -24.91 19.58
CA ILE A 154 -1.91 -23.74 19.51
C ILE A 154 -2.19 -23.35 18.06
N ALA A 155 -1.35 -23.75 17.10
CA ALA A 155 -1.45 -23.37 15.69
C ALA A 155 -2.86 -23.55 15.10
N ASN A 156 -3.52 -24.67 15.41
CA ASN A 156 -4.86 -25.00 14.88
C ASN A 156 -6.02 -24.46 15.74
N LYS A 157 -5.73 -23.71 16.80
CA LYS A 157 -6.74 -23.08 17.66
C LYS A 157 -6.99 -21.64 17.25
N PRO A 158 -8.14 -21.02 17.59
CA PRO A 158 -8.39 -19.60 17.31
C PRO A 158 -7.28 -18.66 17.78
N LEU A 159 -6.67 -18.96 18.95
CA LEU A 159 -5.51 -18.22 19.45
C LEU A 159 -4.31 -18.26 18.51
N GLY A 160 -4.07 -19.35 17.80
CA GLY A 160 -3.00 -19.47 16.81
C GLY A 160 -3.16 -18.52 15.63
N GLN A 161 -4.38 -18.05 15.35
CA GLN A 161 -4.66 -17.05 14.31
C GLN A 161 -4.63 -15.62 14.87
N ILE A 162 -5.09 -15.42 16.11
CA ILE A 162 -5.18 -14.09 16.74
C ILE A 162 -3.80 -13.58 17.16
N ILE A 163 -2.96 -14.41 17.77
CA ILE A 163 -1.64 -14.00 18.26
C ILE A 163 -0.77 -13.39 17.16
N PRO A 164 -0.63 -13.98 15.96
CA PRO A 164 0.14 -13.37 14.88
C PRO A 164 -0.36 -11.99 14.47
N ILE A 165 -1.69 -11.78 14.49
CA ILE A 165 -2.30 -10.49 14.16
C ILE A 165 -1.96 -9.45 15.22
N VAL A 166 -2.14 -9.80 16.51
CA VAL A 166 -1.82 -8.90 17.62
C VAL A 166 -0.34 -8.52 17.63
N VAL A 167 0.56 -9.48 17.39
CA VAL A 167 1.99 -9.23 17.32
C VAL A 167 2.34 -8.40 16.07
N GLY A 168 1.82 -8.79 14.90
CA GLY A 168 2.10 -8.09 13.65
C GLY A 168 1.60 -6.66 13.66
N VAL A 169 0.35 -6.43 14.04
CA VAL A 169 -0.25 -5.09 14.05
C VAL A 169 0.13 -4.34 15.32
N GLY A 170 -0.08 -4.94 16.50
CA GLY A 170 0.08 -4.27 17.79
C GLY A 170 1.54 -3.88 18.10
N ALA A 171 2.50 -4.79 17.88
CA ALA A 171 3.92 -4.51 18.07
C ALA A 171 4.59 -4.05 16.76
N GLY A 172 4.17 -4.59 15.62
CA GLY A 172 4.80 -4.31 14.33
C GLY A 172 4.64 -2.87 13.88
N MET A 173 3.49 -2.24 14.08
CA MET A 173 3.27 -0.87 13.67
C MET A 173 4.13 0.14 14.45
N PRO A 174 4.20 0.13 15.80
CA PRO A 174 5.14 0.99 16.52
C PRO A 174 6.59 0.79 16.08
N ILE A 175 7.05 -0.47 15.96
CA ILE A 175 8.40 -0.78 15.52
C ILE A 175 8.66 -0.24 14.10
N ALA A 176 7.68 -0.35 13.20
CA ALA A 176 7.77 0.18 11.83
C ALA A 176 7.95 1.70 11.82
N HIS A 177 7.17 2.42 12.63
CA HIS A 177 7.28 3.87 12.75
C HIS A 177 8.65 4.30 13.28
N GLU A 178 9.12 3.70 14.37
CA GLU A 178 10.43 4.01 14.94
C GLU A 178 11.58 3.65 13.98
N SER A 179 11.50 2.49 13.32
CA SER A 179 12.48 2.08 12.33
C SER A 179 12.52 3.05 11.14
N SER A 180 11.35 3.50 10.66
CA SER A 180 11.29 4.47 9.56
C SER A 180 11.82 5.84 9.98
N ASN A 181 11.53 6.30 11.20
CA ASN A 181 12.06 7.55 11.75
C ASN A 181 13.59 7.49 11.81
N TRP A 182 14.14 6.42 12.39
CA TRP A 182 15.58 6.23 12.50
C TRP A 182 16.29 6.23 11.13
N ILE A 183 15.71 5.55 10.13
CA ILE A 183 16.29 5.55 8.77
C ILE A 183 16.14 6.93 8.12
N ASN A 184 14.99 7.58 8.29
CA ASN A 184 14.72 8.90 7.72
C ASN A 184 15.64 9.98 8.27
N GLU A 185 16.00 9.91 9.56
CA GLU A 185 17.03 10.78 10.18
C GLU A 185 18.43 10.57 9.56
N LYS A 186 18.76 9.36 9.10
CA LYS A 186 20.02 9.10 8.37
C LYS A 186 19.99 9.68 6.94
N ILE A 187 18.83 9.73 6.31
CA ILE A 187 18.63 10.33 4.97
C ILE A 187 18.66 11.86 5.09
N ASP A 188 18.04 12.40 6.14
CA ASP A 188 17.90 13.82 6.38
C ASP A 188 17.86 14.10 7.88
N LYS A 189 18.91 14.73 8.40
CA LYS A 189 19.05 15.07 9.84
C LYS A 189 17.92 15.98 10.35
N ASN A 190 17.26 16.72 9.47
CA ASN A 190 16.14 17.59 9.79
C ASN A 190 14.79 16.89 9.57
N SER A 191 14.77 15.56 9.42
CA SER A 191 13.54 14.81 9.24
C SER A 191 12.64 14.95 10.47
N GLU A 192 11.38 15.31 10.25
CA GLU A 192 10.38 15.33 11.32
C GLU A 192 10.13 13.91 11.83
N HIS A 193 10.22 13.74 13.15
CA HIS A 193 9.86 12.50 13.82
C HIS A 193 8.33 12.30 13.73
N ARG A 194 7.90 11.17 13.15
CA ARG A 194 6.48 10.82 13.01
C ARG A 194 6.04 10.07 14.25
N GLU A 195 5.24 10.72 15.09
CA GLU A 195 4.61 10.07 16.23
C GLU A 195 3.45 9.19 15.76
N MET A 196 3.40 7.96 16.26
CA MET A 196 2.28 7.07 16.01
C MET A 196 1.11 7.39 16.94
N LYS A 197 -0.07 7.59 16.36
CA LYS A 197 -1.32 7.86 17.09
C LYS A 197 -2.31 6.72 16.83
N LEU A 198 -3.28 6.52 17.73
CA LEU A 198 -4.32 5.49 17.55
C LEU A 198 -5.05 5.59 16.21
N LYS A 199 -5.25 6.81 15.68
CA LYS A 199 -5.85 7.01 14.36
C LYS A 199 -5.03 6.42 13.23
N ASP A 200 -3.72 6.28 13.39
CA ASP A 200 -2.83 5.78 12.34
C ASP A 200 -3.05 4.29 12.11
N TYR A 201 -3.51 3.52 13.11
CA TYR A 201 -3.96 2.14 12.90
C TYR A 201 -5.13 2.04 11.91
N PHE A 202 -6.02 3.04 11.91
CA PHE A 202 -7.14 3.07 10.95
C PHE A 202 -6.70 3.52 9.55
N ILE A 203 -5.65 4.33 9.46
CA ILE A 203 -5.07 4.75 8.18
C ILE A 203 -4.38 3.56 7.50
N HIS A 204 -3.74 2.70 8.30
CA HIS A 204 -3.04 1.49 7.84
C HIS A 204 -3.94 0.24 7.84
N ILE A 205 -5.23 0.39 7.50
CA ILE A 205 -6.16 -0.74 7.39
C ILE A 205 -5.76 -1.73 6.29
N ASP A 206 -5.03 -1.26 5.30
CA ASP A 206 -4.42 -2.03 4.23
C ASP A 206 -3.38 -3.03 4.75
N ASP A 207 -2.51 -2.59 5.65
CA ASP A 207 -1.51 -3.44 6.30
C ASP A 207 -2.18 -4.48 7.20
N ILE A 208 -3.26 -4.09 7.89
CA ILE A 208 -4.09 -5.01 8.68
C ILE A 208 -4.70 -6.08 7.78
N ILE A 209 -5.23 -5.72 6.62
CA ILE A 209 -5.81 -6.69 5.67
C ILE A 209 -4.74 -7.67 5.19
N ALA A 210 -3.52 -7.21 4.86
CA ALA A 210 -2.42 -8.06 4.47
C ALA A 210 -2.07 -9.08 5.57
N VAL A 211 -2.01 -8.62 6.84
CA VAL A 211 -1.76 -9.47 8.01
C VAL A 211 -2.88 -10.50 8.21
N LEU A 212 -4.16 -10.12 8.05
CA LEU A 212 -5.31 -11.04 8.16
C LEU A 212 -5.28 -12.13 7.09
N ILE A 213 -4.86 -11.79 5.87
CA ILE A 213 -4.71 -12.76 4.78
C ILE A 213 -3.59 -13.73 5.09
N LEU A 214 -2.43 -13.23 5.53
CA LEU A 214 -1.27 -14.04 5.89
C LEU A 214 -1.58 -14.99 7.05
N ALA A 215 -2.31 -14.51 8.06
CA ALA A 215 -2.78 -15.32 9.18
C ALA A 215 -3.89 -16.32 8.79
N LYS A 216 -4.33 -16.33 7.53
CA LYS A 216 -5.36 -17.22 6.99
C LYS A 216 -6.68 -17.18 7.77
N VAL A 217 -7.06 -16.00 8.26
CA VAL A 217 -8.28 -15.80 9.03
C VAL A 217 -9.51 -16.19 8.19
N PRO A 218 -10.44 -17.04 8.71
CA PRO A 218 -11.60 -17.50 7.94
C PRO A 218 -12.46 -16.36 7.37
N PHE A 219 -12.60 -15.26 8.11
CA PHE A 219 -13.32 -14.09 7.66
C PHE A 219 -12.67 -13.45 6.41
N ALA A 220 -11.35 -13.29 6.40
CA ALA A 220 -10.62 -12.76 5.25
C ALA A 220 -10.82 -13.62 3.99
N ARG A 221 -10.86 -14.94 4.14
CA ARG A 221 -11.20 -15.86 3.04
C ARG A 221 -12.65 -15.69 2.59
N LYS A 222 -13.60 -15.59 3.53
CA LYS A 222 -15.03 -15.44 3.20
C LYS A 222 -15.32 -14.19 2.39
N ILE A 223 -14.66 -13.08 2.67
CA ILE A 223 -14.80 -11.82 1.93
C ILE A 223 -13.87 -11.72 0.72
N GLN A 224 -13.10 -12.79 0.44
CA GLN A 224 -12.12 -12.83 -0.66
C GLN A 224 -11.12 -11.66 -0.60
N ALA A 225 -10.67 -11.34 0.62
CA ALA A 225 -9.79 -10.20 0.89
C ALA A 225 -8.52 -10.20 0.03
N GLY A 226 -8.00 -11.37 -0.36
CA GLY A 226 -6.85 -11.50 -1.28
C GLY A 226 -7.03 -10.77 -2.59
N ARG A 227 -8.27 -10.66 -3.11
CA ARG A 227 -8.54 -9.90 -4.34
C ARG A 227 -8.38 -8.39 -4.18
N LEU A 228 -8.38 -7.89 -2.94
CA LEU A 228 -8.21 -6.48 -2.64
C LEU A 228 -6.73 -6.07 -2.64
N LEU A 229 -5.82 -7.01 -2.39
CA LEU A 229 -4.39 -6.72 -2.25
C LEU A 229 -3.79 -5.92 -3.42
N PRO A 230 -4.07 -6.25 -4.70
CA PRO A 230 -3.53 -5.45 -5.81
C PRO A 230 -3.98 -3.99 -5.78
N ILE A 231 -5.21 -3.73 -5.33
CA ILE A 231 -5.74 -2.38 -5.20
C ILE A 231 -5.07 -1.67 -4.03
N ILE A 232 -4.97 -2.33 -2.89
CA ILE A 232 -4.32 -1.83 -1.68
C ILE A 232 -2.87 -1.44 -1.96
N TYR A 233 -2.09 -2.33 -2.57
CA TYR A 233 -0.71 -2.00 -2.93
C TYR A 233 -0.62 -0.92 -4.02
N GLY A 234 -1.59 -0.88 -4.94
CA GLY A 234 -1.73 0.20 -5.90
C GLY A 234 -1.89 1.56 -5.19
N MET A 235 -2.68 1.63 -4.13
CA MET A 235 -2.85 2.85 -3.33
C MET A 235 -1.56 3.23 -2.59
N LEU A 236 -0.88 2.25 -1.97
CA LEU A 236 0.38 2.47 -1.28
C LEU A 236 1.46 3.04 -2.23
N GLY A 237 1.63 2.46 -3.41
CA GLY A 237 2.55 2.97 -4.42
C GLY A 237 2.15 4.36 -4.95
N TYR A 238 0.86 4.62 -5.08
CA TYR A 238 0.34 5.92 -5.51
C TYR A 238 0.60 7.02 -4.46
N GLU A 239 0.53 6.71 -3.18
CA GLU A 239 0.91 7.65 -2.12
C GLU A 239 2.39 8.03 -2.21
N VAL A 240 3.28 7.05 -2.38
CA VAL A 240 4.71 7.31 -2.61
C VAL A 240 4.93 8.21 -3.83
N ALA A 241 4.17 7.97 -4.93
CA ALA A 241 4.27 8.76 -6.15
C ALA A 241 3.88 10.23 -5.95
N THR A 242 2.82 10.51 -5.14
CA THR A 242 2.09 11.80 -5.19
C THR A 242 2.15 12.64 -3.91
N LYS A 243 2.63 12.11 -2.78
CA LYS A 243 2.46 12.74 -1.45
C LYS A 243 3.05 14.15 -1.32
N LYS A 244 4.22 14.42 -1.89
CA LYS A 244 4.84 15.76 -1.83
C LYS A 244 3.99 16.80 -2.56
N GLU A 245 3.50 16.46 -3.73
CA GLU A 245 2.69 17.37 -4.55
C GLU A 245 1.34 17.68 -3.89
N ARG A 246 0.76 16.71 -3.16
CA ARG A 246 -0.45 16.95 -2.35
C ARG A 246 -0.16 17.90 -1.19
N LYS A 247 0.91 17.66 -0.43
CA LYS A 247 1.30 18.53 0.69
C LYS A 247 1.53 19.97 0.23
N ALA A 248 2.25 20.16 -0.88
CA ALA A 248 2.48 21.49 -1.48
C ALA A 248 1.18 22.19 -1.92
N LEU A 249 0.19 21.43 -2.41
CA LEU A 249 -1.08 21.97 -2.89
C LEU A 249 -2.06 22.29 -1.75
N ASP A 250 -2.05 21.53 -0.66
CA ASP A 250 -2.87 21.80 0.54
C ASP A 250 -2.36 23.02 1.30
N LEU A 251 -1.07 23.36 1.14
CA LEU A 251 -0.45 24.56 1.67
C LEU A 251 -0.80 25.84 0.85
N LEU A 252 -1.39 25.69 -0.35
CA LEU A 252 -1.76 26.78 -1.25
C LEU A 252 -3.29 27.09 -1.24
N LYS A 253 -4.08 26.37 -0.45
CA LYS A 253 -5.51 26.62 -0.17
C LYS A 253 -5.68 27.40 1.12
#